data_2f058bba31bca87b538cc0df747d6185
#
_entry.id   2f058bba31bca87b538cc0df747d6185
#
_cell.length_a   1.000
_cell.length_b   1.000
_cell.length_c   1.000
_cell.angle_alpha   90.00
_cell.angle_beta   90.00
_cell.angle_gamma   90.00
#
_symmetry.space_group_name_H-M   'P 1'
#
loop_
_entity.id
_entity.type
_entity.pdbx_description
1 polymer ?
#
loop_
_entity_poly.entity_id
_entity_poly.type
_entity_poly.pdbx_seq_one_letter_code
_entity_poly.pdbx_strand_id
1 'polypeptide(L)'
;IKLMNVAKKLYYVESTAPTTSAELTDYTSDNSNTITWYIPENKAGTTSLTDWKDRYEGNAPATATYILIEGSYTPQNGTARDVAYAIYLGDNDPADFNVTRNTKYTVNASIRGTNLDDGRVLVGKDLSAAGTRTANCYVVKTTDANKWYRFKATVRGNGAQTAEDISYTGAVIPAGDKISPVKAGLVWETRDNNGTIHTLDYVGYSRNGYIVFKLGSAPEGNAVVAAKDGASKILWSWHIWATAAFDGDNIKVQKYETRPRNNITGYENITKRTFNMMDRNLGAASAMPASKTAEEVIKTYGLFYQFGRKDPFPGPGEMIKTDNAELIPSYDANGQLVTKANYSQFLIWSQVPSEKKTDRAAIIAQLAYVVEHPSMFVMSTNDRATQYGGDGKTPSFNWLWAAHWNSLPWKVSNKLWGSGLITESGTSNAFGTKPVTKTIYDPCPYGYHMPEQDVWTNFSTITTEYNTTTAAEFNVVTADKQIITGNTDGFANSQFPAFGRRFLTAGNSENSDGSNVAFYPAVGARFNTTTIADLGLGIYYWSASPYDNTGRVVTSPSGNSTNISTTGSCLLGTNDLVSPVTSGLGRMCATPVRCVRGN
;
A
#
# COMPACT_ATOMS: atom_id res chain seq x y z
N ILE A 1 -34.15 -7.28 -3.47
CA ILE A 1 -33.85 -8.42 -4.37
C ILE A 1 -33.73 -7.88 -5.77
N LYS A 2 -32.72 -8.33 -6.49
CA LYS A 2 -32.45 -7.91 -7.87
C LYS A 2 -32.35 -9.13 -8.77
N LEU A 3 -32.78 -9.00 -10.01
CA LEU A 3 -32.50 -9.97 -11.06
C LEU A 3 -31.51 -9.34 -12.03
N MET A 4 -30.34 -9.93 -12.14
CA MET A 4 -29.14 -9.38 -12.77
C MET A 4 -28.89 -10.06 -14.13
N ASN A 5 -28.28 -9.33 -15.04
CA ASN A 5 -27.86 -9.84 -16.35
C ASN A 5 -29.01 -10.43 -17.18
N VAL A 6 -30.14 -9.78 -17.24
CA VAL A 6 -31.28 -10.18 -18.08
C VAL A 6 -31.08 -9.70 -19.51
N ALA A 7 -31.26 -10.56 -20.49
CA ALA A 7 -31.16 -10.17 -21.90
C ALA A 7 -32.22 -9.10 -22.26
N LYS A 8 -31.82 -8.03 -22.94
CA LYS A 8 -32.70 -6.94 -23.35
C LYS A 8 -33.60 -7.28 -24.54
N LYS A 9 -33.23 -8.31 -25.32
CA LYS A 9 -33.89 -8.64 -26.57
C LYS A 9 -34.50 -10.03 -26.51
N LEU A 10 -35.69 -10.17 -27.07
CA LEU A 10 -36.35 -11.44 -27.32
C LEU A 10 -36.24 -11.76 -28.81
N TYR A 11 -35.83 -13.00 -29.12
CA TYR A 11 -35.72 -13.48 -30.50
C TYR A 11 -36.82 -14.53 -30.79
N TYR A 12 -37.47 -14.40 -31.95
CA TYR A 12 -38.59 -15.30 -32.31
C TYR A 12 -38.12 -16.72 -32.74
N VAL A 13 -36.96 -16.84 -33.33
CA VAL A 13 -36.50 -18.10 -33.92
C VAL A 13 -35.42 -18.72 -33.02
N GLU A 14 -34.28 -18.13 -32.91
CA GLU A 14 -33.16 -18.61 -32.14
C GLU A 14 -32.44 -17.43 -31.48
N SER A 15 -32.10 -17.57 -30.20
CA SER A 15 -31.36 -16.49 -29.53
C SER A 15 -29.87 -16.77 -29.54
N THR A 16 -29.09 -15.74 -29.80
CA THR A 16 -27.67 -15.74 -29.55
C THR A 16 -27.42 -15.25 -28.13
N ALA A 17 -26.39 -15.81 -27.49
CA ALA A 17 -25.99 -15.32 -26.17
C ALA A 17 -25.58 -13.84 -26.24
N PRO A 18 -25.97 -13.01 -25.26
CA PRO A 18 -25.44 -11.66 -25.14
C PRO A 18 -23.91 -11.70 -24.99
N THR A 19 -23.22 -10.91 -25.79
CA THR A 19 -21.74 -10.87 -25.80
C THR A 19 -21.19 -9.70 -25.01
N THR A 20 -22.01 -8.70 -24.72
CA THR A 20 -21.61 -7.50 -24.03
C THR A 20 -22.60 -7.10 -22.93
N SER A 21 -22.15 -6.40 -21.91
CA SER A 21 -23.00 -5.84 -20.86
C SER A 21 -24.05 -4.84 -21.38
N ALA A 22 -23.81 -4.24 -22.53
CA ALA A 22 -24.77 -3.32 -23.17
C ALA A 22 -26.06 -4.05 -23.63
N GLU A 23 -26.02 -5.35 -23.82
CA GLU A 23 -27.17 -6.18 -24.20
C GLU A 23 -27.94 -6.75 -23.00
N LEU A 24 -27.49 -6.45 -21.78
CA LEU A 24 -28.05 -6.89 -20.51
C LEU A 24 -28.69 -5.74 -19.75
N THR A 25 -29.62 -6.07 -18.87
CA THR A 25 -30.29 -5.15 -17.95
C THR A 25 -30.55 -5.83 -16.62
N ASP A 26 -30.76 -5.03 -15.57
CA ASP A 26 -31.08 -5.50 -14.24
C ASP A 26 -32.47 -5.03 -13.84
N TYR A 27 -33.18 -5.86 -13.09
CA TYR A 27 -34.48 -5.53 -12.51
C TYR A 27 -34.39 -5.55 -10.99
N THR A 28 -34.92 -4.53 -10.35
CA THR A 28 -35.05 -4.48 -8.89
C THR A 28 -36.51 -4.71 -8.52
N SER A 29 -36.75 -5.53 -7.52
CA SER A 29 -38.08 -5.78 -6.95
C SER A 29 -38.15 -5.22 -5.53
N ASP A 30 -39.36 -5.03 -5.04
CA ASP A 30 -39.63 -4.86 -3.63
C ASP A 30 -39.26 -6.12 -2.83
N ASN A 31 -39.30 -6.05 -1.52
CA ASN A 31 -38.90 -7.15 -0.63
C ASN A 31 -40.04 -8.12 -0.35
N SER A 32 -40.82 -8.47 -1.37
CA SER A 32 -41.90 -9.45 -1.20
C SER A 32 -41.36 -10.88 -1.10
N ASN A 33 -42.05 -11.74 -0.36
CA ASN A 33 -41.68 -13.14 -0.17
C ASN A 33 -41.85 -14.00 -1.44
N THR A 34 -42.55 -13.47 -2.44
CA THR A 34 -42.76 -14.14 -3.72
C THR A 34 -42.66 -13.11 -4.83
N ILE A 35 -41.75 -13.29 -5.75
CA ILE A 35 -41.49 -12.40 -6.87
C ILE A 35 -41.59 -13.22 -8.16
N THR A 36 -42.25 -12.69 -9.16
CA THR A 36 -42.34 -13.30 -10.49
C THR A 36 -41.79 -12.33 -11.53
N TRP A 37 -40.82 -12.79 -12.32
CA TRP A 37 -40.30 -12.07 -13.47
C TRP A 37 -40.62 -12.84 -14.77
N TYR A 38 -40.96 -12.10 -15.81
CA TYR A 38 -41.02 -12.62 -17.17
C TYR A 38 -39.83 -12.07 -17.94
N ILE A 39 -38.94 -12.96 -18.36
CA ILE A 39 -37.62 -12.58 -18.91
C ILE A 39 -37.38 -13.25 -20.26
N PRO A 40 -36.61 -12.61 -21.15
CA PRO A 40 -36.13 -13.22 -22.37
C PRO A 40 -35.21 -14.42 -22.09
N GLU A 41 -35.09 -15.28 -23.08
CA GLU A 41 -34.09 -16.33 -23.10
C GLU A 41 -32.69 -15.75 -23.03
N ASN A 42 -31.80 -16.41 -22.28
CA ASN A 42 -30.38 -16.08 -22.20
C ASN A 42 -29.55 -17.37 -22.25
N LYS A 43 -28.94 -17.65 -23.37
CA LYS A 43 -28.07 -18.82 -23.59
C LYS A 43 -26.62 -18.46 -23.16
N ALA A 44 -26.41 -18.27 -21.87
CA ALA A 44 -25.09 -17.88 -21.34
C ALA A 44 -24.02 -18.99 -21.46
N GLY A 45 -24.46 -20.24 -21.66
CA GLY A 45 -23.57 -21.39 -21.88
C GLY A 45 -23.45 -22.32 -20.67
N THR A 46 -22.52 -23.25 -20.80
CA THR A 46 -22.20 -24.26 -19.77
C THR A 46 -20.73 -24.16 -19.36
N THR A 47 -20.44 -24.72 -18.19
CA THR A 47 -19.08 -24.79 -17.62
C THR A 47 -18.75 -26.26 -17.27
N SER A 48 -17.64 -26.48 -16.58
CA SER A 48 -17.28 -27.80 -16.03
C SER A 48 -17.53 -27.92 -14.52
N LEU A 49 -18.39 -27.09 -13.95
CA LEU A 49 -18.65 -27.09 -12.51
C LEU A 49 -19.43 -28.33 -12.10
N THR A 50 -19.07 -28.91 -10.96
CA THR A 50 -19.70 -30.06 -10.35
C THR A 50 -20.31 -29.79 -8.98
N ASP A 51 -20.00 -28.62 -8.38
CA ASP A 51 -20.50 -28.21 -7.07
C ASP A 51 -21.31 -26.90 -7.20
N TRP A 52 -22.50 -26.88 -6.61
CA TRP A 52 -23.34 -25.68 -6.54
C TRP A 52 -22.71 -24.50 -5.83
N LYS A 53 -21.80 -24.75 -4.89
CA LYS A 53 -21.05 -23.71 -4.17
C LYS A 53 -20.07 -22.96 -5.08
N ASP A 54 -19.74 -23.53 -6.23
CA ASP A 54 -18.83 -22.93 -7.20
C ASP A 54 -19.55 -22.04 -8.23
N ARG A 55 -20.87 -21.91 -8.15
CA ARG A 55 -21.64 -20.99 -9.02
C ARG A 55 -21.57 -19.56 -8.52
N TYR A 56 -20.45 -18.91 -8.78
CA TYR A 56 -20.22 -17.51 -8.43
C TYR A 56 -19.56 -16.75 -9.59
N GLU A 57 -19.49 -15.43 -9.49
CA GLU A 57 -19.03 -14.51 -10.55
C GLU A 57 -17.72 -14.94 -11.25
N GLY A 58 -16.74 -15.46 -10.49
CA GLY A 58 -15.44 -15.90 -11.04
C GLY A 58 -15.50 -17.17 -11.87
N ASN A 59 -16.54 -17.96 -11.74
CA ASN A 59 -16.71 -19.27 -12.42
C ASN A 59 -17.90 -19.28 -13.38
N ALA A 60 -18.86 -18.39 -13.20
CA ALA A 60 -20.02 -18.28 -14.08
C ALA A 60 -19.64 -17.54 -15.38
N PRO A 61 -20.29 -17.84 -16.50
CA PRO A 61 -20.19 -16.99 -17.68
C PRO A 61 -20.58 -15.53 -17.35
N ALA A 62 -19.84 -14.57 -17.89
CA ALA A 62 -20.01 -13.16 -17.54
C ALA A 62 -21.42 -12.59 -17.83
N THR A 63 -22.14 -13.21 -18.76
CA THR A 63 -23.50 -12.83 -19.15
C THR A 63 -24.60 -13.66 -18.46
N ALA A 64 -24.24 -14.59 -17.58
CA ALA A 64 -25.20 -15.47 -16.94
C ALA A 64 -26.19 -14.70 -16.05
N THR A 65 -27.48 -15.00 -16.16
CA THR A 65 -28.54 -14.39 -15.36
C THR A 65 -28.54 -14.95 -13.94
N TYR A 66 -28.65 -14.09 -12.95
CA TYR A 66 -28.72 -14.49 -11.55
C TYR A 66 -29.61 -13.61 -10.68
N ILE A 67 -30.10 -14.16 -9.60
CA ILE A 67 -30.82 -13.44 -8.56
C ILE A 67 -29.80 -13.00 -7.51
N LEU A 68 -29.79 -11.71 -7.17
CA LEU A 68 -28.99 -11.13 -6.10
C LEU A 68 -29.92 -10.76 -4.95
N ILE A 69 -29.71 -11.39 -3.80
CA ILE A 69 -30.43 -11.11 -2.55
C ILE A 69 -29.45 -10.35 -1.64
N GLU A 70 -29.69 -9.07 -1.41
CA GLU A 70 -28.90 -8.24 -0.52
C GLU A 70 -29.67 -7.92 0.75
N GLY A 71 -28.98 -7.88 1.88
CA GLY A 71 -29.58 -7.58 3.17
C GLY A 71 -28.59 -7.58 4.32
N SER A 72 -29.14 -7.48 5.52
CA SER A 72 -28.37 -7.62 6.76
C SER A 72 -28.75 -8.93 7.45
N TYR A 73 -27.76 -9.72 7.78
CA TYR A 73 -27.92 -10.97 8.53
C TYR A 73 -27.39 -10.80 9.95
N THR A 74 -28.23 -11.09 10.93
CA THR A 74 -27.84 -11.07 12.34
C THR A 74 -27.85 -12.51 12.85
N PRO A 75 -26.68 -13.12 13.13
CA PRO A 75 -26.63 -14.44 13.77
C PRO A 75 -27.16 -14.38 15.19
N GLN A 76 -27.61 -15.52 15.72
CA GLN A 76 -28.26 -15.61 17.04
C GLN A 76 -27.44 -14.98 18.17
N ASN A 77 -26.10 -15.11 18.12
CA ASN A 77 -25.17 -14.59 19.12
C ASN A 77 -24.09 -13.69 18.50
N GLY A 78 -24.47 -12.77 17.60
CA GLY A 78 -23.48 -11.95 16.92
C GLY A 78 -24.00 -10.63 16.39
N THR A 79 -23.09 -9.82 15.87
CA THR A 79 -23.40 -8.52 15.26
C THR A 79 -23.95 -8.70 13.84
N ALA A 80 -24.86 -7.79 13.46
CA ALA A 80 -25.38 -7.71 12.12
C ALA A 80 -24.23 -7.50 11.09
N ARG A 81 -24.35 -8.14 9.95
CA ARG A 81 -23.40 -8.02 8.85
C ARG A 81 -24.11 -7.91 7.52
N ASP A 82 -23.59 -7.07 6.65
CA ASP A 82 -24.10 -6.98 5.28
C ASP A 82 -23.76 -8.27 4.55
N VAL A 83 -24.74 -8.80 3.82
CA VAL A 83 -24.62 -10.05 3.09
C VAL A 83 -25.27 -9.92 1.71
N ALA A 84 -24.72 -10.63 0.75
CA ALA A 84 -25.36 -10.83 -0.53
C ALA A 84 -25.25 -12.30 -0.93
N TYR A 85 -26.29 -12.80 -1.60
CA TYR A 85 -26.38 -14.16 -2.10
C TYR A 85 -26.66 -14.08 -3.59
N ALA A 86 -25.75 -14.64 -4.41
CA ALA A 86 -25.90 -14.71 -5.86
C ALA A 86 -26.39 -16.13 -6.24
N ILE A 87 -27.58 -16.21 -6.82
CA ILE A 87 -28.20 -17.48 -7.25
C ILE A 87 -28.31 -17.44 -8.76
N TYR A 88 -27.40 -18.12 -9.44
CA TYR A 88 -27.40 -18.22 -10.90
C TYR A 88 -28.52 -19.12 -11.39
N LEU A 89 -29.25 -18.63 -12.40
CA LEU A 89 -30.29 -19.42 -13.09
C LEU A 89 -29.64 -20.42 -14.06
N GLY A 90 -30.37 -21.46 -14.38
CA GLY A 90 -29.96 -22.54 -15.26
C GLY A 90 -30.82 -23.80 -15.01
N ASP A 91 -30.53 -24.86 -15.68
CA ASP A 91 -31.18 -26.15 -15.42
C ASP A 91 -30.67 -26.76 -14.11
N ASN A 92 -31.20 -27.91 -13.71
CA ASN A 92 -30.80 -28.58 -12.46
C ASN A 92 -29.44 -29.29 -12.59
N ASP A 93 -28.45 -28.53 -13.06
CA ASP A 93 -27.05 -28.90 -13.25
C ASP A 93 -26.14 -27.75 -12.82
N PRO A 94 -25.14 -27.98 -11.94
CA PRO A 94 -24.17 -26.95 -11.56
C PRO A 94 -23.44 -26.30 -12.74
N ALA A 95 -23.28 -27.02 -13.83
CA ALA A 95 -22.59 -26.55 -15.03
C ALA A 95 -23.44 -25.69 -15.95
N ASP A 96 -24.77 -25.73 -15.87
CA ASP A 96 -25.67 -25.02 -16.78
C ASP A 96 -26.02 -23.61 -16.28
N PHE A 97 -25.84 -22.60 -17.13
CA PHE A 97 -26.18 -21.21 -16.89
C PHE A 97 -27.17 -20.65 -17.93
N ASN A 98 -27.86 -21.53 -18.64
CA ASN A 98 -28.83 -21.13 -19.67
C ASN A 98 -30.21 -20.84 -19.09
N VAL A 99 -30.77 -19.69 -19.47
CA VAL A 99 -32.20 -19.41 -19.30
C VAL A 99 -32.90 -19.76 -20.62
N THR A 100 -33.72 -20.79 -20.61
CA THR A 100 -34.39 -21.32 -21.80
C THR A 100 -35.80 -20.76 -21.91
N ARG A 101 -36.23 -20.42 -23.14
CA ARG A 101 -37.61 -19.97 -23.41
C ARG A 101 -38.65 -20.98 -23.01
N ASN A 102 -39.85 -20.55 -22.71
CA ASN A 102 -40.98 -21.37 -22.31
C ASN A 102 -40.72 -22.26 -21.10
N THR A 103 -39.72 -21.93 -20.29
CA THR A 103 -39.34 -22.66 -19.08
C THR A 103 -39.68 -21.84 -17.85
N LYS A 104 -40.30 -22.49 -16.86
CA LYS A 104 -40.55 -21.89 -15.54
C LYS A 104 -39.43 -22.29 -14.58
N TYR A 105 -38.63 -21.33 -14.14
CA TYR A 105 -37.66 -21.54 -13.08
C TYR A 105 -38.29 -21.17 -11.74
N THR A 106 -38.23 -22.08 -10.77
CA THR A 106 -38.67 -21.85 -9.39
C THR A 106 -37.46 -21.91 -8.47
N VAL A 107 -37.10 -20.78 -7.89
CA VAL A 107 -35.97 -20.67 -6.95
C VAL A 107 -36.52 -20.49 -5.55
N ASN A 108 -36.26 -21.49 -4.68
CA ASN A 108 -36.56 -21.39 -3.26
C ASN A 108 -35.26 -21.09 -2.50
N ALA A 109 -35.13 -19.85 -2.01
CA ALA A 109 -33.96 -19.45 -1.25
C ALA A 109 -34.25 -19.52 0.25
N SER A 110 -33.45 -20.32 0.98
CA SER A 110 -33.48 -20.35 2.44
C SER A 110 -32.11 -19.98 2.98
N ILE A 111 -32.02 -18.76 3.54
CA ILE A 111 -30.77 -18.24 4.06
C ILE A 111 -30.60 -18.70 5.51
N ARG A 112 -29.59 -19.55 5.78
CA ARG A 112 -29.35 -20.15 7.09
C ARG A 112 -28.05 -19.70 7.74
N GLY A 113 -27.24 -18.90 7.06
CA GLY A 113 -25.95 -18.47 7.59
C GLY A 113 -25.06 -17.78 6.56
N THR A 114 -23.84 -17.52 6.94
CA THR A 114 -22.84 -16.80 6.15
C THR A 114 -21.57 -17.66 6.01
N ASN A 115 -21.73 -18.86 5.47
CA ASN A 115 -20.63 -19.79 5.25
C ASN A 115 -19.72 -19.29 4.12
N LEU A 116 -18.48 -18.96 4.41
CA LEU A 116 -17.49 -18.49 3.43
C LEU A 116 -17.00 -19.58 2.48
N ASP A 117 -17.26 -20.88 2.79
CA ASP A 117 -17.00 -21.99 1.89
C ASP A 117 -18.06 -22.14 0.79
N ASP A 118 -19.09 -21.34 0.80
CA ASP A 118 -20.09 -21.25 -0.27
C ASP A 118 -19.81 -20.02 -1.12
N GLY A 119 -19.32 -20.19 -2.34
CA GLY A 119 -18.97 -19.08 -3.24
C GLY A 119 -20.14 -18.18 -3.63
N ARG A 120 -21.39 -18.63 -3.42
CA ARG A 120 -22.58 -17.80 -3.65
C ARG A 120 -22.80 -16.75 -2.56
N VAL A 121 -22.08 -16.86 -1.44
CA VAL A 121 -22.23 -15.99 -0.26
C VAL A 121 -21.18 -14.91 -0.28
N LEU A 122 -21.60 -13.67 -0.19
CA LEU A 122 -20.76 -12.48 -0.04
C LEU A 122 -21.02 -11.86 1.33
N VAL A 123 -19.99 -11.69 2.14
CA VAL A 123 -20.10 -11.17 3.50
C VAL A 123 -19.34 -9.85 3.61
N GLY A 124 -19.96 -8.85 4.22
CA GLY A 124 -19.39 -7.54 4.48
C GLY A 124 -19.45 -6.56 3.29
N LYS A 125 -19.20 -5.29 3.58
CA LYS A 125 -19.11 -4.23 2.58
C LYS A 125 -17.94 -4.50 1.63
N ASP A 126 -18.15 -4.40 0.34
CA ASP A 126 -17.11 -4.58 -0.67
C ASP A 126 -16.24 -3.33 -0.78
N LEU A 127 -14.95 -3.50 -0.54
CA LEU A 127 -13.94 -2.46 -0.71
C LEU A 127 -13.29 -2.47 -2.09
N SER A 128 -13.48 -3.55 -2.85
CA SER A 128 -12.95 -3.66 -4.23
C SER A 128 -13.77 -2.89 -5.25
N ALA A 129 -14.83 -2.22 -4.83
CA ALA A 129 -15.87 -1.62 -5.65
C ALA A 129 -15.42 -1.21 -7.05
N ALA A 130 -16.23 -1.60 -8.07
CA ALA A 130 -16.01 -1.33 -9.49
C ALA A 130 -14.77 -2.00 -10.12
N GLY A 131 -14.54 -3.29 -9.85
CA GLY A 131 -13.88 -4.26 -10.75
C GLY A 131 -12.38 -4.12 -11.00
N THR A 132 -11.77 -2.96 -10.78
CA THR A 132 -10.37 -2.68 -11.19
C THR A 132 -9.56 -1.89 -10.15
N ARG A 133 -10.09 -1.70 -8.97
CA ARG A 133 -9.40 -0.92 -7.95
C ARG A 133 -8.29 -1.71 -7.29
N THR A 134 -7.09 -1.30 -7.56
CA THR A 134 -5.89 -1.95 -7.12
C THR A 134 -5.23 -1.16 -6.02
N ALA A 135 -5.04 -1.83 -4.89
CA ALA A 135 -4.43 -1.24 -3.74
C ALA A 135 -3.65 -2.29 -2.95
N ASN A 136 -2.58 -1.87 -2.29
CA ASN A 136 -1.97 -2.62 -1.21
C ASN A 136 -2.43 -2.12 0.17
N CYS A 137 -3.23 -1.06 0.19
CA CYS A 137 -3.82 -0.51 1.40
C CYS A 137 -5.32 -0.26 1.19
N TYR A 138 -6.14 -0.74 2.11
CA TYR A 138 -7.57 -0.46 2.21
C TYR A 138 -7.85 0.37 3.45
N VAL A 139 -8.56 1.48 3.26
CA VAL A 139 -8.92 2.40 4.34
C VAL A 139 -10.36 2.15 4.75
N VAL A 140 -10.59 1.97 6.04
CA VAL A 140 -11.92 1.74 6.62
C VAL A 140 -12.19 2.68 7.78
N LYS A 141 -13.46 3.03 7.97
CA LYS A 141 -13.85 4.00 8.99
C LYS A 141 -14.07 3.32 10.34
N THR A 142 -13.44 3.80 11.39
CA THR A 142 -13.54 3.21 12.74
C THR A 142 -14.89 3.43 13.41
N THR A 143 -15.70 4.40 12.97
CA THR A 143 -17.08 4.54 13.45
C THR A 143 -17.96 3.34 13.10
N ASP A 144 -17.46 2.47 12.25
CA ASP A 144 -18.08 1.22 11.83
C ASP A 144 -17.56 0.02 12.65
N ALA A 145 -17.25 0.22 13.93
CA ALA A 145 -16.83 -0.84 14.84
C ALA A 145 -17.72 -2.08 14.71
N ASN A 146 -17.10 -3.25 14.73
CA ASN A 146 -17.75 -4.56 14.52
C ASN A 146 -18.33 -4.80 13.11
N LYS A 147 -18.18 -3.88 12.16
CA LYS A 147 -18.62 -4.12 10.78
C LYS A 147 -17.71 -5.08 10.04
N TRP A 148 -18.30 -5.72 9.05
CA TRP A 148 -17.66 -6.67 8.17
C TRP A 148 -17.36 -6.03 6.82
N TYR A 149 -16.20 -6.36 6.30
CA TYR A 149 -15.68 -5.89 5.01
C TYR A 149 -15.11 -7.05 4.21
N ARG A 150 -15.06 -6.90 2.90
CA ARG A 150 -14.37 -7.81 1.99
C ARG A 150 -13.66 -7.04 0.89
N PHE A 151 -12.64 -7.65 0.32
CA PHE A 151 -12.01 -7.21 -0.92
C PHE A 151 -11.50 -8.41 -1.72
N LYS A 152 -11.46 -8.27 -3.05
CA LYS A 152 -10.96 -9.31 -3.96
C LYS A 152 -9.48 -9.53 -3.73
N ALA A 153 -9.05 -10.78 -3.56
CA ALA A 153 -7.69 -11.15 -3.19
C ALA A 153 -7.11 -12.24 -4.12
N THR A 154 -7.49 -12.22 -5.39
CA THR A 154 -7.07 -13.21 -6.40
C THR A 154 -6.03 -12.68 -7.38
N VAL A 155 -5.55 -11.44 -7.18
CA VAL A 155 -4.55 -10.79 -8.04
C VAL A 155 -3.56 -10.03 -7.17
N ARG A 156 -2.26 -10.20 -7.42
CA ARG A 156 -1.21 -9.44 -6.74
C ARG A 156 -1.36 -7.95 -7.02
N GLY A 157 -1.18 -7.13 -6.00
CA GLY A 157 -1.34 -5.68 -6.10
C GLY A 157 -2.69 -5.25 -6.66
N ASN A 158 -3.68 -6.17 -6.65
CA ASN A 158 -5.00 -5.97 -7.24
C ASN A 158 -4.98 -5.45 -8.68
N GLY A 159 -3.99 -5.88 -9.47
CA GLY A 159 -3.92 -5.60 -10.90
C GLY A 159 -3.33 -4.23 -11.26
N ALA A 160 -2.77 -3.46 -10.32
CA ALA A 160 -2.08 -2.22 -10.67
C ALA A 160 -0.90 -2.51 -11.59
N GLN A 161 -1.04 -2.08 -12.84
CA GLN A 161 0.06 -2.19 -13.79
C GLN A 161 -0.04 -1.26 -14.97
N THR A 162 1.13 -0.82 -15.40
CA THR A 162 1.31 -0.25 -16.72
C THR A 162 2.38 -1.01 -17.49
N ALA A 163 2.15 -1.15 -18.78
CA ALA A 163 2.99 -1.90 -19.69
C ALA A 163 4.41 -1.30 -19.88
N GLU A 164 4.62 -0.04 -19.49
CA GLU A 164 5.85 0.69 -19.80
C GLU A 164 7.10 0.24 -19.02
N ASP A 165 6.91 -0.30 -17.81
CA ASP A 165 8.03 -0.69 -16.96
C ASP A 165 8.60 -2.08 -17.23
N ILE A 166 7.91 -2.87 -18.03
CA ILE A 166 8.26 -4.27 -18.28
C ILE A 166 9.51 -4.40 -19.14
N SER A 167 9.73 -3.49 -20.08
CA SER A 167 10.83 -3.59 -21.04
C SER A 167 12.21 -3.49 -20.39
N TYR A 168 12.31 -2.74 -19.30
CA TYR A 168 13.57 -2.46 -18.62
C TYR A 168 13.91 -3.46 -17.53
N THR A 169 12.95 -3.80 -16.70
CA THR A 169 13.11 -4.77 -15.60
C THR A 169 12.82 -6.19 -16.06
N GLY A 170 12.25 -6.35 -17.23
CA GLY A 170 11.91 -7.60 -17.88
C GLY A 170 11.25 -8.59 -16.93
N ALA A 171 9.97 -8.62 -16.75
CA ALA A 171 9.22 -9.57 -15.91
C ALA A 171 9.75 -9.81 -14.46
N VAL A 172 10.73 -9.02 -13.98
CA VAL A 172 11.19 -9.05 -12.58
C VAL A 172 10.20 -8.31 -11.69
N ILE A 173 9.56 -7.24 -12.24
CA ILE A 173 8.37 -6.64 -11.63
C ILE A 173 7.19 -7.10 -12.51
N PRO A 174 6.54 -8.20 -12.15
CA PRO A 174 5.47 -8.74 -12.98
C PRO A 174 4.22 -7.87 -12.92
N ALA A 175 3.37 -8.03 -13.94
CA ALA A 175 1.98 -7.64 -13.91
C ALA A 175 1.28 -8.18 -12.66
N GLY A 176 0.19 -7.57 -12.28
CA GLY A 176 -0.68 -8.12 -11.27
C GLY A 176 -1.07 -9.56 -11.62
N ASP A 177 -0.23 -10.51 -11.23
CA ASP A 177 -0.44 -11.91 -11.52
C ASP A 177 -1.64 -12.43 -10.77
N LYS A 178 -2.41 -13.31 -11.42
CA LYS A 178 -3.42 -14.10 -10.74
C LYS A 178 -2.74 -14.99 -9.70
N ILE A 179 -3.34 -15.05 -8.52
CA ILE A 179 -2.98 -15.96 -7.44
C ILE A 179 -4.20 -16.81 -7.08
N SER A 180 -3.96 -18.00 -6.56
CA SER A 180 -5.00 -18.95 -6.17
C SER A 180 -4.93 -19.24 -4.68
N PRO A 181 -5.33 -18.30 -3.82
CA PRO A 181 -5.36 -18.54 -2.38
C PRO A 181 -6.47 -19.53 -2.02
N VAL A 182 -6.25 -20.23 -0.92
CA VAL A 182 -7.26 -21.09 -0.29
C VAL A 182 -7.52 -20.72 1.17
N LYS A 183 -6.69 -19.81 1.70
CA LYS A 183 -6.77 -19.30 3.08
C LYS A 183 -6.45 -17.82 3.12
N ALA A 184 -6.95 -17.15 4.15
CA ALA A 184 -6.44 -15.83 4.57
C ALA A 184 -6.17 -15.82 6.07
N GLY A 185 -5.38 -14.86 6.52
CA GLY A 185 -5.13 -14.67 7.94
C GLY A 185 -4.43 -13.36 8.22
N LEU A 186 -4.45 -13.00 9.49
CA LEU A 186 -3.69 -11.88 10.02
C LEU A 186 -2.19 -12.16 9.88
N VAL A 187 -1.42 -11.13 9.55
CA VAL A 187 0.05 -11.13 9.66
C VAL A 187 0.44 -10.44 10.96
N TRP A 188 0.00 -9.21 11.14
CA TRP A 188 0.10 -8.46 12.40
C TRP A 188 -0.97 -7.36 12.44
N GLU A 189 -1.26 -6.89 13.64
CA GLU A 189 -2.15 -5.75 13.90
C GLU A 189 -1.66 -4.92 15.08
N THR A 190 -2.00 -3.64 15.10
CA THR A 190 -1.88 -2.82 16.32
C THR A 190 -2.99 -3.20 17.30
N ARG A 191 -2.66 -3.15 18.59
CA ARG A 191 -3.61 -3.33 19.69
C ARG A 191 -3.40 -2.24 20.73
N ASP A 192 -4.29 -2.17 21.70
CA ASP A 192 -4.07 -1.35 22.89
C ASP A 192 -2.83 -1.82 23.67
N ASN A 193 -2.38 -1.01 24.62
CA ASN A 193 -1.18 -1.31 25.42
C ASN A 193 -1.27 -2.62 26.21
N ASN A 194 -2.46 -3.14 26.43
CA ASN A 194 -2.68 -4.41 27.12
C ASN A 194 -2.81 -5.59 26.16
N GLY A 195 -2.81 -5.35 24.84
CA GLY A 195 -2.96 -6.37 23.81
C GLY A 195 -4.37 -6.98 23.71
N THR A 196 -5.37 -6.34 24.31
CA THR A 196 -6.73 -6.89 24.44
C THR A 196 -7.71 -6.33 23.42
N ILE A 197 -7.52 -5.09 22.95
CA ILE A 197 -8.38 -4.46 21.97
C ILE A 197 -7.74 -4.59 20.60
N HIS A 198 -8.39 -5.33 19.73
CA HIS A 198 -7.93 -5.67 18.40
C HIS A 198 -8.35 -4.62 17.37
N THR A 199 -7.50 -4.38 16.36
CA THR A 199 -7.91 -3.67 15.14
C THR A 199 -8.87 -4.54 14.33
N LEU A 200 -8.60 -5.86 14.24
CA LEU A 200 -9.44 -6.82 13.54
C LEU A 200 -9.84 -7.98 14.46
N ASP A 201 -11.14 -8.23 14.61
CA ASP A 201 -11.66 -9.40 15.37
C ASP A 201 -11.68 -10.69 14.53
N TYR A 202 -11.64 -10.58 13.20
CA TYR A 202 -11.73 -11.72 12.32
C TYR A 202 -11.05 -11.45 10.99
N VAL A 203 -10.38 -12.47 10.45
CA VAL A 203 -9.87 -12.51 9.07
C VAL A 203 -10.10 -13.91 8.51
N GLY A 204 -10.74 -14.00 7.35
CA GLY A 204 -11.01 -15.25 6.66
C GLY A 204 -10.94 -15.11 5.14
N TYR A 205 -10.98 -16.22 4.45
CA TYR A 205 -11.00 -16.30 2.99
C TYR A 205 -12.29 -16.96 2.53
N SER A 206 -12.96 -16.37 1.55
CA SER A 206 -14.17 -16.93 0.96
C SER A 206 -13.86 -17.66 -0.35
N ARG A 207 -14.60 -18.71 -0.63
CA ARG A 207 -14.45 -19.57 -1.82
C ARG A 207 -14.49 -18.76 -3.14
N ASN A 208 -15.19 -17.64 -3.17
CA ASN A 208 -15.27 -16.74 -4.31
C ASN A 208 -14.11 -15.73 -4.42
N GLY A 209 -13.04 -15.92 -3.67
CA GLY A 209 -11.79 -15.19 -3.85
C GLY A 209 -11.65 -13.87 -3.08
N TYR A 210 -12.44 -13.67 -2.01
CA TYR A 210 -12.33 -12.49 -1.17
C TYR A 210 -11.62 -12.79 0.14
N ILE A 211 -10.80 -11.87 0.60
CA ILE A 211 -10.49 -11.74 2.02
C ILE A 211 -11.68 -11.03 2.67
N VAL A 212 -12.19 -11.63 3.74
CA VAL A 212 -13.28 -11.12 4.56
C VAL A 212 -12.72 -10.83 5.95
N PHE A 213 -12.99 -9.64 6.48
CA PHE A 213 -12.52 -9.28 7.82
C PHE A 213 -13.61 -8.52 8.60
N LYS A 214 -13.52 -8.58 9.93
CA LYS A 214 -14.37 -7.85 10.86
C LYS A 214 -13.51 -6.88 11.65
N LEU A 215 -13.94 -5.61 11.73
CA LEU A 215 -13.31 -4.64 12.62
C LEU A 215 -13.52 -5.02 14.10
N GLY A 216 -12.54 -4.70 14.91
CA GLY A 216 -12.62 -4.84 16.35
C GLY A 216 -13.58 -3.84 17.01
N SER A 217 -13.65 -3.87 18.33
CA SER A 217 -14.54 -3.01 19.12
C SER A 217 -14.03 -1.56 19.25
N ALA A 218 -12.72 -1.36 19.17
CA ALA A 218 -12.08 -0.04 19.15
C ALA A 218 -10.97 -0.04 18.09
N PRO A 219 -11.35 -0.03 16.81
CA PRO A 219 -10.52 -0.51 15.73
C PRO A 219 -9.50 0.51 15.20
N GLU A 220 -9.40 1.73 15.74
CA GLU A 220 -8.45 2.71 15.22
C GLU A 220 -7.02 2.17 15.29
N GLY A 221 -6.45 1.90 14.13
CA GLY A 221 -5.15 1.27 14.04
C GLY A 221 -4.84 0.70 12.66
N ASN A 222 -3.93 -0.23 12.65
CA ASN A 222 -3.39 -0.81 11.43
C ASN A 222 -3.30 -2.33 11.55
N ALA A 223 -3.57 -3.02 10.45
CA ALA A 223 -3.36 -4.46 10.37
C ALA A 223 -2.81 -4.84 9.00
N VAL A 224 -2.05 -5.91 8.93
CA VAL A 224 -1.67 -6.54 7.67
C VAL A 224 -2.32 -7.91 7.60
N VAL A 225 -3.06 -8.15 6.53
CA VAL A 225 -3.72 -9.42 6.23
C VAL A 225 -3.12 -10.05 4.99
N ALA A 226 -3.12 -11.37 4.90
CA ALA A 226 -2.50 -12.10 3.81
C ALA A 226 -3.40 -13.18 3.23
N ALA A 227 -3.32 -13.33 1.90
CA ALA A 227 -3.81 -14.47 1.16
C ALA A 227 -2.73 -15.56 1.13
N LYS A 228 -3.12 -16.81 1.40
CA LYS A 228 -2.21 -17.94 1.61
C LYS A 228 -2.64 -19.14 0.75
N ASP A 229 -1.66 -19.95 0.35
CA ASP A 229 -1.88 -21.23 -0.30
C ASP A 229 -2.25 -22.35 0.70
N GLY A 230 -2.40 -23.58 0.21
CA GLY A 230 -2.69 -24.76 1.01
C GLY A 230 -1.65 -25.07 2.08
N ALA A 231 -0.40 -24.77 1.82
CA ALA A 231 0.73 -24.92 2.75
C ALA A 231 0.87 -23.75 3.73
N SER A 232 -0.05 -22.79 3.69
CA SER A 232 -0.03 -21.54 4.48
C SER A 232 1.09 -20.55 4.10
N LYS A 233 1.72 -20.72 2.95
CA LYS A 233 2.66 -19.78 2.36
C LYS A 233 1.90 -18.52 1.92
N ILE A 234 2.42 -17.34 2.24
CA ILE A 234 1.83 -16.07 1.84
C ILE A 234 2.06 -15.86 0.34
N LEU A 235 0.98 -15.64 -0.38
CA LEU A 235 0.99 -15.32 -1.82
C LEU A 235 0.99 -13.82 -2.07
N TRP A 236 0.29 -13.06 -1.21
CA TRP A 236 0.25 -11.59 -1.17
C TRP A 236 -0.33 -11.11 0.15
N SER A 237 -0.05 -9.85 0.50
CA SER A 237 -0.53 -9.19 1.72
C SER A 237 -1.03 -7.78 1.42
N TRP A 238 -1.94 -7.31 2.26
CA TRP A 238 -2.54 -5.97 2.19
C TRP A 238 -2.58 -5.32 3.55
N HIS A 239 -2.39 -4.02 3.57
CA HIS A 239 -2.55 -3.18 4.74
C HIS A 239 -4.02 -2.77 4.90
N ILE A 240 -4.59 -2.98 6.08
CA ILE A 240 -5.88 -2.44 6.49
C ILE A 240 -5.62 -1.27 7.43
N TRP A 241 -6.01 -0.08 6.99
CA TRP A 241 -5.88 1.14 7.79
C TRP A 241 -7.25 1.55 8.31
N ALA A 242 -7.49 1.34 9.60
CA ALA A 242 -8.71 1.71 10.29
C ALA A 242 -8.53 3.08 10.96
N THR A 243 -9.32 4.08 10.56
CA THR A 243 -9.20 5.46 11.06
C THR A 243 -10.55 6.15 11.19
N ALA A 244 -10.71 7.00 12.21
CA ALA A 244 -11.88 7.84 12.38
C ALA A 244 -11.90 9.05 11.43
N ALA A 245 -10.75 9.39 10.86
CA ALA A 245 -10.55 10.66 10.16
C ALA A 245 -11.29 10.75 8.82
N PHE A 246 -11.42 9.64 8.08
CA PHE A 246 -12.03 9.59 6.76
C PHE A 246 -12.43 8.17 6.38
N ASP A 247 -13.23 8.06 5.34
CA ASP A 247 -13.64 6.79 4.73
C ASP A 247 -12.88 6.58 3.41
N GLY A 248 -12.78 5.34 2.97
CA GLY A 248 -11.90 4.84 1.91
C GLY A 248 -11.73 5.71 0.67
N ASP A 249 -12.82 6.26 0.13
CA ASP A 249 -12.77 7.12 -1.06
C ASP A 249 -12.60 8.62 -0.74
N ASN A 250 -12.68 9.01 0.54
CA ASN A 250 -12.70 10.40 1.00
C ASN A 250 -11.46 10.76 1.83
N ILE A 251 -10.31 10.20 1.50
CA ILE A 251 -9.05 10.54 2.16
C ILE A 251 -8.78 12.03 2.00
N LYS A 252 -8.56 12.71 3.12
CA LYS A 252 -8.25 14.14 3.11
C LYS A 252 -6.91 14.40 2.45
N VAL A 253 -6.90 15.38 1.57
CA VAL A 253 -5.70 15.83 0.86
C VAL A 253 -5.49 17.32 1.05
N GLN A 254 -4.23 17.72 0.96
CA GLN A 254 -3.80 19.10 0.93
C GLN A 254 -3.11 19.39 -0.40
N LYS A 255 -3.29 20.62 -0.89
CA LYS A 255 -2.62 21.10 -2.10
C LYS A 255 -1.17 21.43 -1.79
N TYR A 256 -0.26 20.83 -2.56
CA TYR A 256 1.17 21.16 -2.55
C TYR A 256 1.54 21.81 -3.88
N GLU A 257 2.36 22.84 -3.82
CA GLU A 257 2.93 23.48 -5.00
C GLU A 257 4.44 23.29 -5.00
N THR A 258 5.01 22.89 -6.11
CA THR A 258 6.48 22.84 -6.24
C THR A 258 7.03 24.25 -6.42
N ARG A 259 8.24 24.47 -5.91
CA ARG A 259 9.00 25.68 -6.14
C ARG A 259 10.06 25.42 -7.22
N PRO A 260 10.02 26.13 -8.36
CA PRO A 260 11.08 26.04 -9.35
C PRO A 260 12.45 26.34 -8.74
N ARG A 261 13.46 25.63 -9.20
CA ARG A 261 14.86 25.84 -8.81
C ARG A 261 15.64 26.29 -10.03
N ASN A 262 16.26 27.46 -9.94
CA ASN A 262 17.05 28.04 -11.03
C ASN A 262 18.53 27.89 -10.69
N ASN A 263 19.35 27.62 -11.70
CA ASN A 263 20.82 27.56 -11.58
C ASN A 263 21.38 26.43 -10.72
N ILE A 264 20.60 25.36 -10.46
CA ILE A 264 21.10 24.16 -9.81
C ILE A 264 21.12 23.03 -10.83
N THR A 265 22.31 22.51 -11.15
CA THR A 265 22.51 21.43 -12.12
C THR A 265 21.61 20.24 -11.79
N GLY A 266 20.81 19.81 -12.75
CA GLY A 266 19.85 18.72 -12.61
C GLY A 266 18.47 19.12 -12.08
N TYR A 267 18.26 20.38 -11.67
CA TYR A 267 16.96 20.90 -11.21
C TYR A 267 16.36 21.94 -12.15
N GLU A 268 16.99 22.23 -13.26
CA GLU A 268 16.58 23.25 -14.21
C GLU A 268 15.18 22.99 -14.78
N ASN A 269 14.76 21.73 -14.74
CA ASN A 269 13.46 21.28 -15.23
C ASN A 269 12.36 21.23 -14.15
N ILE A 270 12.65 21.61 -12.91
CA ILE A 270 11.61 21.70 -11.88
C ILE A 270 10.77 22.94 -12.17
N THR A 271 9.60 22.71 -12.74
CA THR A 271 8.59 23.74 -12.98
C THR A 271 7.58 23.79 -11.83
N LYS A 272 6.79 24.85 -11.78
CA LYS A 272 5.68 24.92 -10.82
C LYS A 272 4.63 23.88 -11.17
N ARG A 273 4.47 22.88 -10.30
CA ARG A 273 3.46 21.83 -10.38
C ARG A 273 2.60 21.84 -9.13
N THR A 274 1.46 21.17 -9.20
CA THR A 274 0.54 21.04 -8.07
C THR A 274 0.28 19.56 -7.80
N PHE A 275 0.30 19.18 -6.53
CA PHE A 275 -0.02 17.85 -6.05
C PHE A 275 -1.12 17.91 -5.00
N ASN A 276 -1.97 16.90 -4.96
CA ASN A 276 -2.91 16.66 -3.88
C ASN A 276 -2.36 15.54 -2.99
N MET A 277 -1.68 15.92 -1.92
CA MET A 277 -1.02 14.98 -1.03
C MET A 277 -1.91 14.67 0.18
N MET A 278 -1.88 13.45 0.70
CA MET A 278 -2.57 13.13 1.95
C MET A 278 -2.19 14.14 3.05
N ASP A 279 -3.13 14.46 3.91
CA ASP A 279 -2.91 15.39 5.02
C ASP A 279 -2.03 14.79 6.14
N ARG A 280 -1.81 13.48 6.11
CA ARG A 280 -1.09 12.69 7.13
C ARG A 280 -0.28 11.55 6.55
N ASN A 281 0.54 10.93 7.40
CA ASN A 281 1.31 9.76 7.04
C ASN A 281 0.41 8.54 6.84
N LEU A 282 0.80 7.64 5.98
CA LEU A 282 0.09 6.38 5.76
C LEU A 282 0.06 5.57 7.07
N GLY A 283 -1.14 5.22 7.51
CA GLY A 283 -1.36 4.55 8.79
C GLY A 283 -1.49 5.46 10.02
N ALA A 284 -1.39 6.79 9.88
CA ALA A 284 -1.52 7.71 11.01
C ALA A 284 -2.99 8.01 11.35
N ALA A 285 -3.33 8.03 12.63
CA ALA A 285 -4.66 8.40 13.10
C ALA A 285 -4.91 9.91 12.95
N SER A 286 -3.89 10.75 13.09
CA SER A 286 -4.02 12.21 13.08
C SER A 286 -3.08 12.90 12.09
N ALA A 287 -3.53 13.99 11.50
CA ALA A 287 -2.72 14.83 10.61
C ALA A 287 -1.80 15.77 11.40
N MET A 288 -2.25 16.20 12.57
CA MET A 288 -1.55 17.10 13.47
C MET A 288 -1.90 16.71 14.90
N PRO A 289 -0.97 16.77 15.85
CA PRO A 289 -1.27 16.42 17.24
C PRO A 289 -2.16 17.49 17.86
N ALA A 290 -3.19 17.06 18.59
CA ALA A 290 -4.09 17.97 19.30
C ALA A 290 -3.43 18.61 20.52
N SER A 291 -2.39 17.97 21.09
CA SER A 291 -1.59 18.45 22.20
C SER A 291 -0.15 17.91 22.11
N LYS A 292 0.72 18.37 23.02
CA LYS A 292 2.11 17.88 23.13
C LYS A 292 2.26 16.60 23.97
N THR A 293 1.18 15.86 24.23
CA THR A 293 1.27 14.58 24.94
C THR A 293 1.79 13.48 24.03
N ALA A 294 2.45 12.48 24.59
CA ALA A 294 2.97 11.35 23.84
C ALA A 294 1.86 10.67 23.00
N GLU A 295 0.69 10.48 23.60
CA GLU A 295 -0.46 9.90 22.91
C GLU A 295 -0.83 10.65 21.64
N GLU A 296 -0.97 11.99 21.69
CA GLU A 296 -1.38 12.79 20.54
C GLU A 296 -0.29 12.89 19.47
N VAL A 297 0.97 12.93 19.88
CA VAL A 297 2.11 12.99 18.96
C VAL A 297 2.26 11.65 18.22
N ILE A 298 2.18 10.52 18.90
CA ILE A 298 2.29 9.17 18.31
C ILE A 298 1.18 8.93 17.27
N LYS A 299 -0.03 9.47 17.47
CA LYS A 299 -1.13 9.40 16.50
C LYS A 299 -0.77 9.99 15.12
N THR A 300 0.26 10.85 15.04
CA THR A 300 0.70 11.46 13.77
C THR A 300 1.79 10.68 13.05
N TYR A 301 2.42 9.69 13.68
CA TYR A 301 3.61 9.03 13.17
C TYR A 301 3.35 8.15 11.96
N GLY A 302 2.27 7.33 12.00
CA GLY A 302 1.99 6.35 10.95
C GLY A 302 2.96 5.17 11.00
N LEU A 303 3.17 4.56 9.86
CA LEU A 303 3.92 3.32 9.70
C LEU A 303 5.23 3.55 8.95
N PHE A 304 6.19 2.66 9.16
CA PHE A 304 7.46 2.65 8.45
C PHE A 304 7.41 1.78 7.19
N TYR A 305 8.13 2.19 6.14
CA TYR A 305 8.27 1.46 4.89
C TYR A 305 9.73 1.42 4.46
N GLN A 306 10.25 0.24 4.09
CA GLN A 306 11.53 0.15 3.38
C GLN A 306 11.34 0.57 1.92
N PHE A 307 12.31 1.27 1.35
CA PHE A 307 12.22 1.77 -0.03
C PHE A 307 11.89 0.64 -1.02
N GLY A 308 10.83 0.80 -1.77
CA GLY A 308 10.39 -0.19 -2.77
C GLY A 308 9.50 -1.32 -2.23
N ARG A 309 9.25 -1.40 -0.92
CA ARG A 309 8.34 -2.41 -0.35
C ARG A 309 6.92 -1.87 -0.16
N LYS A 310 5.95 -2.75 -0.40
CA LYS A 310 4.53 -2.47 -0.23
C LYS A 310 4.01 -2.65 1.20
N ASP A 311 4.71 -3.47 2.00
CA ASP A 311 4.25 -3.85 3.34
C ASP A 311 4.79 -2.90 4.40
N PRO A 312 3.93 -2.43 5.30
CA PRO A 312 4.33 -1.57 6.41
C PRO A 312 4.96 -2.35 7.56
N PHE A 313 5.79 -1.63 8.31
CA PHE A 313 6.27 -2.02 9.62
C PHE A 313 5.66 -1.12 10.68
N PRO A 314 5.42 -1.60 11.91
CA PRO A 314 5.02 -0.76 13.03
C PRO A 314 5.97 0.43 13.19
N GLY A 315 5.40 1.62 13.39
CA GLY A 315 6.15 2.83 13.73
C GLY A 315 6.58 2.86 15.19
N PRO A 316 7.26 3.93 15.64
CA PRO A 316 7.63 4.08 17.04
C PRO A 316 6.39 4.23 17.94
N GLY A 317 6.43 3.59 19.12
CA GLY A 317 5.41 3.71 20.16
C GLY A 317 5.75 4.71 21.24
N GLU A 318 6.84 5.45 21.09
CA GLU A 318 7.35 6.43 22.05
C GLU A 318 7.53 7.79 21.40
N MET A 319 7.52 8.84 22.20
CA MET A 319 7.74 10.21 21.75
C MET A 319 9.19 10.68 22.02
N ILE A 320 9.86 10.06 22.97
CA ILE A 320 11.12 10.51 23.53
C ILE A 320 12.28 10.05 22.63
N LYS A 321 13.30 10.90 22.48
CA LYS A 321 14.57 10.55 21.89
C LYS A 321 15.22 9.39 22.64
N THR A 322 15.17 8.22 22.07
CA THR A 322 16.04 7.10 22.42
C THR A 322 16.56 6.50 21.14
N ASP A 323 17.84 6.16 21.07
CA ASP A 323 18.41 5.42 19.93
C ASP A 323 17.82 4.02 19.79
N ASN A 324 16.88 3.69 20.66
CA ASN A 324 16.28 2.37 20.76
C ASN A 324 14.78 2.40 21.06
N ALA A 325 14.04 3.37 20.51
CA ALA A 325 12.60 3.47 20.72
C ALA A 325 11.88 2.16 20.38
N GLU A 326 10.93 1.78 21.23
CA GLU A 326 10.08 0.61 21.00
C GLU A 326 9.05 0.88 19.90
N LEU A 327 8.57 -0.19 19.28
CA LEU A 327 7.50 -0.12 18.30
C LEU A 327 6.16 0.12 18.99
N ILE A 328 5.22 0.74 18.27
CA ILE A 328 3.83 0.76 18.71
C ILE A 328 3.36 -0.68 18.94
N PRO A 329 2.62 -0.98 20.03
CA PRO A 329 2.21 -2.34 20.34
C PRO A 329 1.51 -3.00 19.16
N SER A 330 2.14 -4.01 18.62
CA SER A 330 1.67 -4.74 17.44
C SER A 330 1.88 -6.24 17.69
N TYR A 331 0.91 -7.03 17.28
CA TYR A 331 0.86 -8.46 17.60
C TYR A 331 0.66 -9.27 16.31
N ASP A 332 1.33 -10.40 16.23
CA ASP A 332 1.14 -11.34 15.12
C ASP A 332 -0.14 -12.19 15.28
N ALA A 333 -0.36 -13.08 14.31
CA ALA A 333 -1.54 -13.96 14.30
C ALA A 333 -1.60 -14.94 15.49
N ASN A 334 -0.48 -15.16 16.18
CA ASN A 334 -0.38 -16.02 17.36
C ASN A 334 -0.48 -15.23 18.67
N GLY A 335 -0.72 -13.91 18.58
CA GLY A 335 -0.74 -13.03 19.74
C GLY A 335 0.65 -12.72 20.31
N GLN A 336 1.72 -12.94 19.54
CA GLN A 336 3.08 -12.61 19.95
C GLN A 336 3.41 -11.16 19.58
N LEU A 337 4.06 -10.44 20.49
CA LEU A 337 4.48 -9.07 20.26
C LEU A 337 5.48 -8.99 19.11
N VAL A 338 5.21 -8.11 18.15
CA VAL A 338 6.13 -7.78 17.06
C VAL A 338 7.22 -6.87 17.59
N THR A 339 8.45 -7.38 17.64
CA THR A 339 9.61 -6.63 18.13
C THR A 339 10.63 -6.41 17.01
N LYS A 340 11.49 -5.41 17.16
CA LYS A 340 12.59 -5.17 16.22
C LYS A 340 13.51 -6.38 16.08
N ALA A 341 13.75 -7.11 17.15
CA ALA A 341 14.64 -8.27 17.16
C ALA A 341 14.03 -9.50 16.47
N ASN A 342 12.76 -9.82 16.79
CA ASN A 342 12.13 -11.05 16.31
C ASN A 342 11.70 -10.96 14.83
N TYR A 343 11.47 -9.73 14.31
CA TYR A 343 11.00 -9.49 12.95
C TYR A 343 12.04 -8.74 12.11
N SER A 344 13.30 -9.13 12.24
CA SER A 344 14.42 -8.60 11.45
C SER A 344 15.31 -9.72 10.96
N GLN A 345 15.73 -9.65 9.71
CA GLN A 345 16.60 -10.63 9.11
C GLN A 345 17.62 -10.00 8.19
N PHE A 346 18.84 -10.51 8.26
CA PHE A 346 19.84 -10.26 7.24
C PHE A 346 19.71 -11.31 6.14
N LEU A 347 19.40 -10.88 4.92
CA LEU A 347 19.52 -11.75 3.76
C LEU A 347 21.00 -11.84 3.40
N ILE A 348 21.57 -13.02 3.65
CA ILE A 348 22.94 -13.33 3.28
C ILE A 348 22.91 -14.04 1.92
N TRP A 349 23.76 -13.62 0.99
CA TRP A 349 23.87 -14.26 -0.33
C TRP A 349 24.07 -15.78 -0.27
N SER A 350 24.75 -16.29 0.75
CA SER A 350 24.92 -17.72 0.97
C SER A 350 23.61 -18.48 1.16
N GLN A 351 22.54 -17.80 1.56
CA GLN A 351 21.20 -18.38 1.70
C GLN A 351 20.45 -18.48 0.38
N VAL A 352 20.92 -17.80 -0.68
CA VAL A 352 20.35 -17.96 -2.02
C VAL A 352 20.84 -19.29 -2.59
N PRO A 353 19.96 -20.21 -2.99
CA PRO A 353 20.33 -21.49 -3.58
C PRO A 353 21.28 -21.31 -4.77
N SER A 354 22.23 -22.25 -4.94
CA SER A 354 23.30 -22.14 -5.94
C SER A 354 22.78 -22.03 -7.38
N GLU A 355 21.67 -22.69 -7.67
CA GLU A 355 20.99 -22.66 -8.96
C GLU A 355 20.31 -21.32 -9.27
N LYS A 356 20.09 -20.49 -8.23
CA LYS A 356 19.49 -19.15 -8.35
C LYS A 356 20.49 -18.01 -8.26
N LYS A 357 21.80 -18.31 -8.37
CA LYS A 357 22.86 -17.31 -8.25
C LYS A 357 23.10 -16.47 -9.52
N THR A 358 22.22 -16.48 -10.49
CA THR A 358 22.20 -15.44 -11.52
C THR A 358 21.54 -14.19 -10.94
N ASP A 359 21.97 -13.01 -11.35
CA ASP A 359 21.45 -11.74 -10.83
C ASP A 359 19.94 -11.65 -10.88
N ARG A 360 19.35 -12.06 -12.00
CA ARG A 360 17.89 -12.04 -12.18
C ARG A 360 17.19 -13.03 -11.24
N ALA A 361 17.67 -14.25 -11.13
CA ALA A 361 17.08 -15.27 -10.27
C ALA A 361 17.20 -14.89 -8.79
N ALA A 362 18.34 -14.30 -8.38
CA ALA A 362 18.55 -13.81 -7.03
C ALA A 362 17.59 -12.67 -6.67
N ILE A 363 17.38 -11.72 -7.59
CA ILE A 363 16.42 -10.62 -7.40
C ILE A 363 15.00 -11.15 -7.26
N ILE A 364 14.58 -12.06 -8.15
CA ILE A 364 13.26 -12.69 -8.08
C ILE A 364 13.08 -13.42 -6.74
N ALA A 365 14.11 -14.15 -6.28
CA ALA A 365 14.07 -14.86 -5.00
C ALA A 365 13.95 -13.90 -3.80
N GLN A 366 14.65 -12.78 -3.81
CA GLN A 366 14.54 -11.76 -2.75
C GLN A 366 13.18 -11.07 -2.75
N LEU A 367 12.64 -10.74 -3.93
CA LEU A 367 11.29 -10.19 -4.06
C LEU A 367 10.24 -11.20 -3.58
N ALA A 368 10.38 -12.48 -3.94
CA ALA A 368 9.51 -13.54 -3.44
C ALA A 368 9.60 -13.66 -1.92
N TYR A 369 10.82 -13.62 -1.37
CA TYR A 369 11.04 -13.68 0.08
C TYR A 369 10.29 -12.59 0.84
N VAL A 370 10.38 -11.33 0.42
CA VAL A 370 9.69 -10.22 1.10
C VAL A 370 8.17 -10.28 0.94
N VAL A 371 7.67 -10.87 -0.15
CA VAL A 371 6.23 -11.15 -0.32
C VAL A 371 5.77 -12.23 0.65
N GLU A 372 6.57 -13.27 0.83
CA GLU A 372 6.27 -14.39 1.75
C GLU A 372 6.42 -14.00 3.23
N HIS A 373 7.24 -12.96 3.51
CA HIS A 373 7.55 -12.49 4.87
C HIS A 373 7.29 -10.98 5.00
N PRO A 374 6.03 -10.53 4.88
CA PRO A 374 5.70 -9.10 4.83
C PRO A 374 6.07 -8.31 6.10
N SER A 375 6.07 -8.96 7.26
CA SER A 375 6.49 -8.34 8.55
C SER A 375 8.00 -8.33 8.78
N MET A 376 8.77 -9.07 7.97
CA MET A 376 10.21 -9.19 8.17
C MET A 376 10.96 -7.96 7.65
N PHE A 377 11.65 -7.25 8.52
CA PHE A 377 12.57 -6.16 8.15
C PHE A 377 13.86 -6.76 7.58
N VAL A 378 14.14 -6.48 6.32
CA VAL A 378 15.21 -7.12 5.58
C VAL A 378 16.40 -6.18 5.42
N MET A 379 17.58 -6.67 5.74
CA MET A 379 18.84 -5.96 5.56
C MET A 379 19.81 -6.80 4.70
N SER A 380 20.78 -6.15 4.09
CA SER A 380 21.90 -6.84 3.45
C SER A 380 23.12 -6.81 4.36
N THR A 381 23.85 -7.93 4.42
CA THR A 381 25.09 -7.99 5.19
C THR A 381 26.30 -7.50 4.40
N ASN A 382 27.32 -7.06 5.16
CA ASN A 382 28.60 -6.56 4.64
C ASN A 382 29.50 -7.62 4.00
N ASP A 383 29.18 -8.90 4.10
CA ASP A 383 30.11 -10.00 3.78
C ASP A 383 30.69 -9.99 2.36
N ARG A 384 30.28 -9.02 1.52
CA ARG A 384 30.72 -8.92 0.13
C ARG A 384 31.31 -7.58 -0.31
N ALA A 385 31.32 -6.58 0.54
CA ALA A 385 32.05 -5.37 0.22
C ALA A 385 33.54 -5.67 -0.02
N THR A 386 34.13 -6.64 0.71
CA THR A 386 35.52 -7.11 0.54
C THR A 386 35.74 -7.88 -0.75
N GLN A 387 34.79 -8.66 -1.23
CA GLN A 387 34.97 -9.52 -2.40
C GLN A 387 34.98 -8.74 -3.73
N TYR A 388 34.50 -7.49 -3.73
CA TYR A 388 34.30 -6.69 -4.93
C TYR A 388 34.94 -5.29 -4.87
N GLY A 389 36.05 -5.15 -4.16
CA GLY A 389 36.86 -3.92 -4.15
C GLY A 389 36.31 -2.80 -3.27
N GLY A 390 35.32 -3.09 -2.45
CA GLY A 390 34.91 -2.20 -1.36
C GLY A 390 35.87 -2.32 -0.17
N ASP A 391 35.85 -1.33 0.71
CA ASP A 391 36.67 -1.26 1.93
C ASP A 391 36.29 -2.32 3.00
N GLY A 392 35.40 -3.26 2.67
CA GLY A 392 34.92 -4.31 3.57
C GLY A 392 34.11 -3.82 4.77
N LYS A 393 33.94 -2.52 4.91
CA LYS A 393 33.36 -1.89 6.09
C LYS A 393 32.03 -1.21 5.83
N THR A 394 31.67 -0.99 4.56
CA THR A 394 30.47 -0.24 4.22
C THR A 394 29.33 -1.17 3.86
N PRO A 395 28.20 -1.18 4.62
CA PRO A 395 27.02 -1.97 4.29
C PRO A 395 26.52 -1.67 2.88
N SER A 396 25.99 -2.67 2.20
CA SER A 396 25.10 -2.41 1.08
C SER A 396 23.86 -1.73 1.63
N PHE A 397 23.64 -0.48 1.31
CA PHE A 397 22.47 0.27 1.79
C PHE A 397 21.16 -0.09 1.09
N ASN A 398 21.14 -1.20 0.35
CA ASN A 398 19.97 -1.69 -0.36
C ASN A 398 19.62 -3.11 0.08
N TRP A 399 18.37 -3.34 0.51
CA TRP A 399 17.87 -4.66 0.89
C TRP A 399 17.70 -5.60 -0.33
N LEU A 400 17.47 -5.02 -1.53
CA LEU A 400 17.42 -5.78 -2.78
C LEU A 400 18.83 -5.77 -3.40
N TRP A 401 19.52 -6.88 -3.30
CA TRP A 401 20.90 -6.99 -3.71
C TRP A 401 21.18 -8.25 -4.55
N ALA A 402 22.08 -8.16 -5.53
CA ALA A 402 22.65 -9.30 -6.24
C ALA A 402 24.17 -9.20 -6.30
N ALA A 403 24.81 -10.37 -6.44
CA ALA A 403 26.25 -10.52 -6.25
C ALA A 403 27.12 -10.08 -7.43
N HIS A 404 26.55 -9.60 -8.50
CA HIS A 404 27.28 -9.32 -9.72
C HIS A 404 27.28 -7.83 -10.10
N TRP A 405 28.28 -7.44 -10.88
CA TRP A 405 28.57 -6.14 -11.48
C TRP A 405 27.42 -5.60 -12.35
N ASN A 406 26.30 -6.25 -12.34
CA ASN A 406 25.16 -5.95 -13.14
C ASN A 406 24.36 -4.82 -12.49
N SER A 407 23.93 -3.86 -13.30
CA SER A 407 23.07 -2.77 -12.88
C SER A 407 21.61 -3.19 -12.61
N LEU A 408 21.23 -4.44 -12.89
CA LEU A 408 19.83 -4.91 -12.79
C LEU A 408 19.20 -4.76 -11.40
N PRO A 409 19.86 -5.09 -10.26
CA PRO A 409 19.27 -4.89 -8.93
C PRO A 409 18.90 -3.43 -8.67
N TRP A 410 19.73 -2.52 -9.09
CA TRP A 410 19.53 -1.09 -8.93
C TRP A 410 18.39 -0.60 -9.79
N LYS A 411 18.34 -1.06 -11.04
CA LYS A 411 17.29 -0.76 -11.98
C LYS A 411 15.93 -1.23 -11.47
N VAL A 412 15.84 -2.46 -10.97
CA VAL A 412 14.62 -3.00 -10.36
C VAL A 412 14.24 -2.20 -9.12
N SER A 413 15.18 -1.97 -8.21
CA SER A 413 14.93 -1.21 -6.98
C SER A 413 14.45 0.22 -7.25
N ASN A 414 14.99 0.89 -8.28
CA ASN A 414 14.57 2.22 -8.69
C ASN A 414 13.10 2.28 -9.15
N LYS A 415 12.56 1.15 -9.61
CA LYS A 415 11.24 1.06 -10.23
C LYS A 415 10.16 0.46 -9.34
N LEU A 416 10.50 -0.09 -8.18
CA LEU A 416 9.54 -0.79 -7.34
C LEU A 416 8.34 0.08 -6.96
N TRP A 417 8.52 1.37 -6.75
CA TRP A 417 7.43 2.31 -6.49
C TRP A 417 6.99 3.12 -7.71
N GLY A 418 7.49 2.75 -8.90
CA GLY A 418 7.03 3.33 -10.17
C GLY A 418 7.65 4.67 -10.53
N SER A 419 8.85 4.97 -10.04
CA SER A 419 9.57 6.18 -10.45
C SER A 419 9.75 6.25 -11.96
N GLY A 420 9.36 7.35 -12.57
CA GLY A 420 9.63 7.67 -13.98
C GLY A 420 11.10 8.05 -14.24
N LEU A 421 11.88 8.26 -13.18
CA LEU A 421 13.31 8.55 -13.28
C LEU A 421 14.08 7.25 -13.47
N ILE A 422 14.60 7.04 -14.68
CA ILE A 422 15.57 5.99 -14.98
C ILE A 422 16.84 6.70 -15.43
N THR A 423 17.93 6.46 -14.72
CA THR A 423 19.25 6.75 -15.23
C THR A 423 19.90 5.43 -15.63
N GLU A 424 20.08 5.19 -16.90
CA GLU A 424 20.81 4.01 -17.40
C GLU A 424 22.30 4.12 -17.12
N SER A 425 22.82 5.32 -17.12
CA SER A 425 24.17 5.68 -16.70
C SER A 425 24.04 6.54 -15.47
N GLY A 426 24.65 6.16 -14.34
CA GLY A 426 24.61 6.88 -13.07
C GLY A 426 25.16 8.31 -13.09
N THR A 427 24.94 9.03 -14.15
CA THR A 427 25.49 10.38 -14.37
C THR A 427 24.43 11.45 -14.57
N SER A 428 23.14 11.15 -14.59
CA SER A 428 22.15 12.21 -14.74
C SER A 428 21.44 12.47 -13.41
N ASN A 429 21.75 13.58 -12.83
CA ASN A 429 20.98 14.27 -11.80
C ASN A 429 19.62 14.74 -12.35
N ALA A 430 18.94 13.90 -13.12
CA ALA A 430 17.63 14.25 -13.67
C ALA A 430 16.61 14.18 -12.53
N PHE A 431 16.56 15.23 -11.73
CA PHE A 431 15.57 15.40 -10.71
C PHE A 431 14.19 15.63 -11.34
N GLY A 432 13.28 14.86 -11.00
CA GLY A 432 11.94 15.09 -10.59
C GLY A 432 10.86 15.58 -11.52
N THR A 433 10.95 15.54 -12.84
CA THR A 433 9.80 15.97 -13.65
C THR A 433 8.99 14.83 -14.27
N LYS A 434 9.39 13.58 -14.08
CA LYS A 434 8.64 12.44 -14.61
C LYS A 434 7.64 11.92 -13.58
N PRO A 435 6.39 11.72 -13.97
CA PRO A 435 5.36 11.23 -13.07
C PRO A 435 5.71 9.84 -12.56
N VAL A 436 5.27 9.56 -11.35
CA VAL A 436 5.29 8.21 -10.78
C VAL A 436 4.14 7.41 -11.36
N THR A 437 4.44 6.20 -11.82
CA THR A 437 3.43 5.24 -12.26
C THR A 437 3.31 4.14 -11.22
N LYS A 438 2.15 4.04 -10.58
CA LYS A 438 1.89 3.07 -9.53
C LYS A 438 2.17 1.63 -9.98
N THR A 439 3.04 0.91 -9.24
CA THR A 439 3.30 -0.52 -9.45
C THR A 439 2.57 -1.37 -8.42
N ILE A 440 2.68 -2.71 -8.56
CA ILE A 440 2.16 -3.65 -7.55
C ILE A 440 2.88 -3.54 -6.20
N TYR A 441 4.06 -2.91 -6.13
CA TYR A 441 4.80 -2.70 -4.89
C TYR A 441 4.56 -1.34 -4.23
N ASP A 442 3.74 -0.48 -4.84
CA ASP A 442 3.37 0.80 -4.24
C ASP A 442 2.45 0.58 -3.02
N PRO A 443 2.78 1.14 -1.84
CA PRO A 443 2.03 0.89 -0.61
C PRO A 443 0.72 1.68 -0.50
N CYS A 444 0.52 2.67 -1.35
CA CYS A 444 -0.57 3.63 -1.24
C CYS A 444 -1.95 3.02 -1.56
N PRO A 445 -3.04 3.57 -1.01
CA PRO A 445 -4.39 3.17 -1.37
C PRO A 445 -4.71 3.36 -2.86
N TYR A 446 -5.86 2.84 -3.28
CA TYR A 446 -6.38 3.09 -4.62
C TYR A 446 -6.51 4.59 -4.92
N GLY A 447 -6.15 4.99 -6.14
CA GLY A 447 -6.16 6.40 -6.56
C GLY A 447 -5.04 7.25 -5.96
N TYR A 448 -4.13 6.62 -5.23
CA TYR A 448 -2.93 7.26 -4.67
C TYR A 448 -1.68 6.50 -5.07
N HIS A 449 -0.56 7.20 -5.13
CA HIS A 449 0.76 6.64 -5.41
C HIS A 449 1.83 7.30 -4.53
N MET A 450 3.02 6.74 -4.52
CA MET A 450 4.18 7.34 -3.86
C MET A 450 4.51 8.70 -4.48
N PRO A 451 4.96 9.69 -3.68
CA PRO A 451 5.24 11.02 -4.18
C PRO A 451 6.46 11.06 -5.09
N GLU A 452 6.45 11.99 -6.03
CA GLU A 452 7.61 12.43 -6.77
C GLU A 452 8.62 13.15 -5.87
N GLN A 453 9.86 13.16 -6.29
CA GLN A 453 10.96 13.74 -5.51
C GLN A 453 10.81 15.24 -5.23
N ASP A 454 10.25 15.99 -6.17
CA ASP A 454 10.14 17.45 -6.09
C ASP A 454 8.92 17.96 -5.31
N VAL A 455 8.07 17.07 -4.78
CA VAL A 455 6.81 17.44 -4.09
C VAL A 455 7.04 18.39 -2.89
N TRP A 456 8.19 18.30 -2.24
CA TRP A 456 8.53 19.09 -1.05
C TRP A 456 9.35 20.36 -1.35
N THR A 457 9.58 20.70 -2.62
CA THR A 457 10.46 21.84 -2.97
C THR A 457 10.00 23.18 -2.42
N ASN A 458 8.71 23.35 -2.08
CA ASN A 458 8.20 24.54 -1.41
C ASN A 458 8.58 24.64 0.08
N PHE A 459 9.13 23.59 0.69
CA PHE A 459 9.52 23.61 2.11
C PHE A 459 10.78 24.44 2.40
N SER A 460 11.42 24.93 1.35
CA SER A 460 12.50 25.91 1.41
C SER A 460 12.14 27.13 0.56
N THR A 461 12.50 28.32 1.02
CA THR A 461 12.32 29.57 0.26
C THR A 461 13.46 29.80 -0.74
N ILE A 462 14.58 29.10 -0.60
CA ILE A 462 15.73 29.21 -1.50
C ILE A 462 15.48 28.51 -2.82
N THR A 463 15.94 29.11 -3.90
CA THR A 463 15.87 28.55 -5.25
C THR A 463 17.23 28.25 -5.86
N THR A 464 18.32 28.63 -5.18
CA THR A 464 19.70 28.59 -5.70
C THR A 464 20.54 27.48 -5.06
N GLU A 465 20.10 26.90 -3.94
CA GLU A 465 20.85 25.87 -3.21
C GLU A 465 19.96 24.63 -2.96
N TYR A 466 20.64 23.51 -2.69
CA TYR A 466 19.99 22.23 -2.40
C TYR A 466 19.37 22.22 -1.00
N ASN A 467 20.15 22.66 -0.02
CA ASN A 467 19.82 22.59 1.38
C ASN A 467 19.60 23.97 1.96
N THR A 468 18.70 24.05 2.87
CA THR A 468 18.37 25.26 3.62
C THR A 468 18.87 25.07 5.04
N THR A 469 19.81 25.91 5.45
CA THR A 469 20.50 25.81 6.76
C THR A 469 20.21 26.96 7.68
N THR A 470 19.45 27.97 7.24
CA THR A 470 19.07 29.11 8.06
C THR A 470 17.55 29.12 8.30
N ALA A 471 17.14 29.52 9.51
CA ALA A 471 15.73 29.60 9.87
C ALA A 471 14.90 30.52 8.96
N ALA A 472 15.53 31.57 8.40
CA ALA A 472 14.86 32.49 7.47
C ALA A 472 14.43 31.79 6.16
N GLU A 473 15.15 30.75 5.78
CA GLU A 473 14.96 30.02 4.53
C GLU A 473 13.96 28.88 4.65
N PHE A 474 13.62 28.46 5.87
CA PHE A 474 12.58 27.46 6.09
C PHE A 474 11.21 28.02 5.73
N ASN A 475 10.52 27.35 4.83
CA ASN A 475 9.15 27.72 4.47
C ASN A 475 8.15 27.03 5.38
N VAL A 476 8.10 27.52 6.60
CA VAL A 476 7.27 26.99 7.70
C VAL A 476 6.44 28.12 8.31
N VAL A 477 5.46 27.76 9.13
CA VAL A 477 4.73 28.76 9.92
C VAL A 477 5.69 29.55 10.81
N THR A 478 5.37 30.80 11.10
CA THR A 478 6.29 31.71 11.79
C THR A 478 6.82 31.18 13.12
N ALA A 479 5.97 30.48 13.87
CA ALA A 479 6.36 29.90 15.14
C ALA A 479 7.39 28.74 15.03
N ASP A 480 7.53 28.13 13.85
CA ASP A 480 8.44 27.00 13.60
C ASP A 480 9.76 27.44 12.91
N LYS A 481 9.98 28.73 12.71
CA LYS A 481 11.19 29.30 12.07
C LYS A 481 12.43 29.37 12.97
N GLN A 482 12.41 28.73 14.12
CA GLN A 482 13.54 28.81 15.05
C GLN A 482 14.53 27.67 14.84
N ILE A 483 15.82 27.98 14.92
CA ILE A 483 16.91 27.02 15.09
C ILE A 483 17.32 27.07 16.56
N ILE A 484 17.20 25.94 17.24
CA ILE A 484 17.61 25.83 18.63
C ILE A 484 19.11 25.53 18.66
N THR A 485 19.93 26.56 18.99
CA THR A 485 21.38 26.41 19.14
C THR A 485 21.73 25.94 20.55
N GLY A 486 22.69 25.05 20.66
CA GLY A 486 23.27 24.66 21.95
C GLY A 486 22.55 23.56 22.71
N ASN A 487 21.55 22.92 22.11
CA ASN A 487 20.85 21.83 22.74
C ASN A 487 21.15 20.50 21.99
N THR A 488 21.81 19.58 22.67
CA THR A 488 22.10 18.23 22.15
C THR A 488 20.84 17.36 22.05
N ASP A 489 19.73 17.82 22.65
CA ASP A 489 18.47 17.07 22.69
C ASP A 489 17.50 17.42 21.56
N GLY A 490 17.92 18.24 20.60
CA GLY A 490 17.20 18.51 19.36
C GLY A 490 15.75 18.99 19.59
N PHE A 491 14.81 18.26 19.05
CA PHE A 491 13.37 18.57 19.17
C PHE A 491 12.79 18.35 20.59
N ALA A 492 13.54 17.75 21.52
CA ALA A 492 13.06 17.45 22.86
C ALA A 492 12.78 18.67 23.72
N ASN A 493 13.35 19.85 23.35
CA ASN A 493 13.08 21.09 24.09
C ASN A 493 12.07 21.98 23.36
N SER A 494 10.84 21.68 23.53
CA SER A 494 9.66 22.56 23.71
C SER A 494 9.41 23.74 22.76
N GLN A 495 10.27 24.08 21.80
CA GLN A 495 10.03 25.19 20.87
C GLN A 495 9.44 24.74 19.53
N PHE A 496 9.54 23.43 19.19
CA PHE A 496 8.73 22.86 18.13
C PHE A 496 7.39 22.39 18.70
N PRO A 497 6.27 22.89 18.18
CA PRO A 497 5.00 22.31 18.58
C PRO A 497 5.00 20.83 18.21
N ALA A 498 5.01 19.98 19.23
CA ALA A 498 4.73 18.57 19.12
C ALA A 498 5.72 17.72 18.28
N PHE A 499 7.03 17.88 18.45
CA PHE A 499 8.02 16.98 17.86
C PHE A 499 7.95 16.84 16.33
N GLY A 500 7.80 17.95 15.65
CA GLY A 500 7.74 18.02 14.20
C GLY A 500 7.74 19.47 13.71
N ARG A 501 7.50 19.64 12.41
CA ARG A 501 7.46 20.96 11.80
C ARG A 501 6.21 21.16 10.95
N ARG A 502 5.64 22.36 10.98
CA ARG A 502 4.51 22.78 10.16
C ARG A 502 5.04 23.54 8.94
N PHE A 503 5.10 22.84 7.82
CA PHE A 503 5.56 23.39 6.55
C PHE A 503 4.43 24.06 5.78
N LEU A 504 4.76 25.12 5.03
CA LEU A 504 3.86 25.73 4.06
C LEU A 504 3.91 24.92 2.74
N THR A 505 2.80 24.35 2.37
CA THR A 505 2.68 23.49 1.18
C THR A 505 2.54 24.29 -0.11
N ALA A 506 2.13 25.55 -0.01
CA ALA A 506 2.01 26.50 -1.11
C ALA A 506 2.27 27.92 -0.61
N GLY A 507 2.83 28.77 -1.48
CA GLY A 507 3.15 30.15 -1.12
C GLY A 507 4.26 30.28 -0.06
N ASN A 508 4.37 31.46 0.56
CA ASN A 508 5.37 31.81 1.57
C ASN A 508 4.77 32.33 2.88
N SER A 509 3.47 32.32 3.00
CA SER A 509 2.71 32.74 4.18
C SER A 509 1.61 31.75 4.47
N GLU A 510 1.27 31.62 5.74
CA GLU A 510 0.16 30.82 6.20
C GLU A 510 -1.17 31.45 5.76
N ASN A 511 -2.09 30.65 5.21
CA ASN A 511 -3.44 31.09 4.93
C ASN A 511 -4.22 31.23 6.24
N SER A 512 -5.18 32.14 6.28
CA SER A 512 -5.99 32.39 7.49
C SER A 512 -6.77 31.16 7.99
N ASP A 513 -7.06 30.21 7.10
CA ASP A 513 -7.73 28.96 7.39
C ASP A 513 -6.77 27.77 7.61
N GLY A 514 -5.44 28.00 7.54
CA GLY A 514 -4.43 26.95 7.67
C GLY A 514 -4.40 25.94 6.53
N SER A 515 -5.13 26.17 5.43
CA SER A 515 -5.29 25.19 4.34
C SER A 515 -4.00 24.82 3.62
N ASN A 516 -2.96 25.66 3.73
CA ASN A 516 -1.63 25.43 3.16
C ASN A 516 -0.58 25.03 4.21
N VAL A 517 -0.99 24.52 5.37
CA VAL A 517 -0.08 24.09 6.44
C VAL A 517 -0.14 22.57 6.57
N ALA A 518 1.00 21.91 6.46
CA ALA A 518 1.15 20.47 6.68
C ALA A 518 2.14 20.18 7.82
N PHE A 519 1.73 19.38 8.77
CA PHE A 519 2.58 18.94 9.85
C PHE A 519 3.37 17.68 9.44
N TYR A 520 4.67 17.71 9.68
CA TYR A 520 5.59 16.60 9.49
C TYR A 520 6.23 16.24 10.82
N PRO A 521 5.78 15.17 11.49
CA PRO A 521 6.39 14.72 12.74
C PRO A 521 7.82 14.23 12.53
N ALA A 522 8.67 14.48 13.52
CA ALA A 522 10.04 13.98 13.56
C ALA A 522 10.06 12.52 14.04
N VAL A 523 9.65 11.61 13.18
CA VAL A 523 9.48 10.17 13.48
C VAL A 523 10.82 9.45 13.51
N GLY A 524 11.89 10.09 13.00
CA GLY A 524 13.15 9.40 12.78
C GLY A 524 13.06 8.36 11.67
N ALA A 525 13.95 7.37 11.73
CA ALA A 525 13.99 6.26 10.80
C ALA A 525 14.44 4.98 11.50
N ARG A 526 13.99 3.82 11.00
CA ARG A 526 14.55 2.53 11.38
C ARG A 526 15.74 2.24 10.47
N PHE A 527 16.95 2.33 11.04
CA PHE A 527 18.21 2.20 10.28
C PHE A 527 18.70 0.75 10.19
N ASN A 528 18.37 -0.06 11.19
CA ASN A 528 18.84 -1.45 11.25
C ASN A 528 17.83 -2.35 12.01
N THR A 529 18.25 -3.55 12.32
CA THR A 529 17.41 -4.56 12.99
C THR A 529 16.96 -4.16 14.38
N THR A 530 17.74 -3.34 15.08
CA THR A 530 17.53 -3.04 16.50
C THR A 530 17.31 -1.55 16.78
N THR A 531 17.63 -0.66 15.84
CA THR A 531 17.67 0.78 16.12
C THR A 531 16.62 1.56 15.32
N ILE A 532 15.80 2.32 16.02
CA ILE A 532 15.08 3.48 15.50
C ILE A 532 15.82 4.71 16.02
N ALA A 533 16.47 5.45 15.14
CA ALA A 533 17.24 6.63 15.51
C ALA A 533 16.52 7.91 15.08
N ASP A 534 16.98 9.03 15.63
CA ASP A 534 16.50 10.38 15.35
C ASP A 534 15.02 10.62 15.67
N LEU A 535 14.41 9.79 16.54
CA LEU A 535 13.07 10.03 17.02
C LEU A 535 13.01 11.36 17.79
N GLY A 536 12.12 12.25 17.36
CA GLY A 536 12.05 13.62 17.85
C GLY A 536 13.11 14.58 17.26
N LEU A 537 14.05 14.09 16.43
CA LEU A 537 15.15 14.86 15.87
C LEU A 537 15.14 14.92 14.34
N GLY A 538 14.67 13.89 13.67
CA GLY A 538 14.74 13.73 12.23
C GLY A 538 13.38 13.57 11.56
N ILE A 539 13.17 14.34 10.50
CA ILE A 539 12.02 14.23 9.59
C ILE A 539 12.53 13.54 8.34
N TYR A 540 12.15 12.29 8.13
CA TYR A 540 12.55 11.48 6.98
C TYR A 540 11.31 10.94 6.28
N TYR A 541 11.15 11.25 4.98
CA TYR A 541 10.00 10.79 4.20
C TYR A 541 10.42 10.35 2.81
N TRP A 542 10.09 9.13 2.45
CA TRP A 542 10.41 8.59 1.14
C TRP A 542 9.62 9.27 0.02
N SER A 543 10.33 9.55 -1.09
CA SER A 543 9.74 9.64 -2.43
C SER A 543 9.88 8.31 -3.18
N ALA A 544 9.22 8.17 -4.32
CA ALA A 544 9.40 7.01 -5.20
C ALA A 544 10.76 7.02 -5.92
N SER A 545 11.44 8.16 -5.95
CA SER A 545 12.62 8.37 -6.77
C SER A 545 13.88 7.81 -6.13
N PRO A 546 14.80 7.24 -6.91
CA PRO A 546 16.15 6.99 -6.44
C PRO A 546 16.86 8.32 -6.17
N TYR A 547 17.80 8.32 -5.25
CA TYR A 547 18.75 9.41 -5.07
C TYR A 547 20.10 8.98 -5.64
N ASP A 548 20.62 9.75 -6.58
CA ASP A 548 21.93 9.51 -7.16
C ASP A 548 22.99 10.26 -6.32
N ASN A 549 23.66 9.48 -5.48
CA ASN A 549 24.89 9.97 -4.85
C ASN A 549 26.06 9.57 -5.75
N THR A 550 26.50 10.50 -6.58
CA THR A 550 27.54 10.33 -7.65
C THR A 550 28.90 9.79 -7.18
N GLY A 551 29.01 9.27 -5.97
CA GLY A 551 30.26 8.89 -5.36
C GLY A 551 30.62 7.40 -5.39
N ARG A 552 29.69 6.50 -5.77
CA ARG A 552 29.99 5.06 -5.78
C ARG A 552 30.11 4.50 -7.18
N VAL A 553 31.34 4.40 -7.64
CA VAL A 553 31.72 3.68 -8.85
C VAL A 553 32.01 2.23 -8.50
N VAL A 554 31.26 1.30 -9.07
CA VAL A 554 31.61 -0.12 -9.03
C VAL A 554 32.32 -0.45 -10.33
N THR A 555 33.57 -0.84 -10.24
CA THR A 555 34.37 -1.23 -11.41
C THR A 555 34.33 -2.76 -11.53
N SER A 556 33.91 -3.24 -12.70
CA SER A 556 33.93 -4.67 -13.01
C SER A 556 35.35 -5.21 -13.17
N PRO A 557 35.60 -6.53 -13.03
CA PRO A 557 36.90 -7.13 -13.35
C PRO A 557 37.34 -6.89 -14.78
N SER A 558 36.41 -6.58 -15.70
CA SER A 558 36.68 -6.18 -17.08
C SER A 558 36.97 -4.68 -17.26
N GLY A 559 37.08 -3.91 -16.17
CA GLY A 559 37.41 -2.48 -16.21
C GLY A 559 36.24 -1.53 -16.47
N ASN A 560 35.03 -2.04 -16.66
CA ASN A 560 33.85 -1.19 -16.84
C ASN A 560 33.36 -0.62 -15.50
N SER A 561 33.28 0.67 -15.39
CA SER A 561 32.79 1.37 -14.20
C SER A 561 31.30 1.72 -14.35
N THR A 562 30.51 1.36 -13.36
CA THR A 562 29.08 1.68 -13.29
C THR A 562 28.80 2.45 -12.00
N ASN A 563 28.22 3.63 -12.12
CA ASN A 563 27.70 4.38 -10.98
C ASN A 563 26.42 3.70 -10.49
N ILE A 564 26.33 3.41 -9.21
CA ILE A 564 25.16 2.78 -8.61
C ILE A 564 24.57 3.66 -7.53
N SER A 565 23.26 3.86 -7.58
CA SER A 565 22.52 4.49 -6.50
C SER A 565 22.10 3.45 -5.46
N THR A 566 22.63 3.56 -4.25
CA THR A 566 22.27 2.69 -3.10
C THR A 566 21.20 3.32 -2.22
N THR A 567 20.81 4.54 -2.52
CA THR A 567 19.92 5.37 -1.71
C THR A 567 18.63 5.69 -2.46
N GLY A 568 17.56 5.87 -1.69
CA GLY A 568 16.31 6.46 -2.16
C GLY A 568 16.30 7.96 -1.84
N SER A 569 15.60 8.75 -2.62
CA SER A 569 15.40 10.17 -2.33
C SER A 569 14.38 10.34 -1.22
N CYS A 570 14.71 11.20 -0.24
CA CYS A 570 13.82 11.54 0.85
C CYS A 570 13.82 13.04 1.14
N LEU A 571 12.69 13.53 1.69
CA LEU A 571 12.71 14.76 2.47
C LEU A 571 13.54 14.50 3.73
N LEU A 572 14.49 15.37 4.00
CA LEU A 572 15.22 15.42 5.27
C LEU A 572 14.95 16.74 5.96
N GLY A 573 14.55 16.69 7.21
CA GLY A 573 14.46 17.85 8.09
C GLY A 573 15.08 17.54 9.44
N THR A 574 15.95 18.44 9.90
CA THR A 574 16.46 18.44 11.27
C THR A 574 16.14 19.77 11.92
N ASN A 575 16.66 20.00 13.11
CA ASN A 575 16.51 21.28 13.79
C ASN A 575 17.05 22.46 12.95
N ASP A 576 18.16 22.25 12.25
CA ASP A 576 18.94 23.27 11.55
C ASP A 576 19.03 23.07 10.03
N LEU A 577 18.36 22.06 9.50
CA LEU A 577 18.44 21.69 8.09
C LEU A 577 17.08 21.33 7.52
N VAL A 578 16.76 21.81 6.34
CA VAL A 578 15.69 21.29 5.48
C VAL A 578 16.27 20.99 4.11
N SER A 579 16.24 19.71 3.72
CA SER A 579 16.65 19.22 2.41
C SER A 579 15.46 18.58 1.71
N PRO A 580 14.75 19.33 0.86
CA PRO A 580 13.50 18.85 0.27
C PRO A 580 13.69 17.82 -0.84
N VAL A 581 14.88 17.69 -1.43
CA VAL A 581 15.13 16.84 -2.60
C VAL A 581 16.51 16.17 -2.63
N THR A 582 17.48 16.66 -1.91
CA THR A 582 18.91 16.26 -2.07
C THR A 582 19.39 15.29 -1.01
N SER A 583 18.53 14.83 -0.13
CA SER A 583 18.94 13.84 0.86
C SER A 583 18.66 12.43 0.35
N GLY A 584 19.68 11.58 0.45
CA GLY A 584 19.59 10.15 0.16
C GLY A 584 19.70 9.36 1.44
N LEU A 585 18.72 8.47 1.66
CA LEU A 585 18.76 7.50 2.74
C LEU A 585 18.95 6.10 2.17
N GLY A 586 19.69 5.25 2.86
CA GLY A 586 19.89 3.85 2.46
C GLY A 586 18.54 3.14 2.29
N ARG A 587 18.35 2.44 1.17
CA ARG A 587 17.06 1.78 0.85
C ARG A 587 16.67 0.66 1.80
N MET A 588 17.62 0.18 2.60
CA MET A 588 17.35 -0.76 3.68
C MET A 588 16.69 -0.09 4.89
N CYS A 589 16.83 1.23 5.04
CA CYS A 589 16.16 1.96 6.12
C CYS A 589 14.64 2.00 5.88
N ALA A 590 13.91 2.24 6.94
CA ALA A 590 12.47 2.45 6.83
C ALA A 590 12.06 3.79 7.44
N THR A 591 11.21 4.51 6.71
CA THR A 591 10.67 5.81 7.10
C THR A 591 9.18 5.87 6.79
N PRO A 592 8.46 6.85 7.33
CA PRO A 592 7.09 7.11 6.92
C PRO A 592 6.94 7.45 5.44
N VAL A 593 5.73 7.26 4.97
CA VAL A 593 5.27 7.57 3.62
C VAL A 593 4.05 8.46 3.69
N ARG A 594 3.95 9.40 2.75
CA ARG A 594 2.75 10.21 2.55
C ARG A 594 2.40 10.21 1.07
N CYS A 595 1.23 9.69 0.72
CA CYS A 595 0.85 9.44 -0.67
C CYS A 595 0.27 10.67 -1.37
N VAL A 596 0.42 10.71 -2.68
CA VAL A 596 -0.17 11.71 -3.57
C VAL A 596 -1.37 11.09 -4.27
N ARG A 597 -2.47 11.84 -4.39
CA ARG A 597 -3.63 11.43 -5.19
C ARG A 597 -3.24 11.48 -6.67
N GLY A 598 -3.39 10.34 -7.36
CA GLY A 598 -3.26 10.26 -8.81
C GLY A 598 -4.37 11.06 -9.51
N ASN A 599 -4.05 11.53 -10.72
CA ASN A 599 -5.02 12.20 -11.58
C ASN A 599 -5.88 11.16 -12.30
#